data_511e48193a831905f863bf55f7fc8bc8
#
_entry.id   511e48193a831905f863bf55f7fc8bc8
#
_cell.length_a   1.000
_cell.length_b   1.000
_cell.length_c   1.000
_cell.angle_alpha   90.00
_cell.angle_beta   90.00
_cell.angle_gamma   90.00
#
_symmetry.space_group_name_H-M   'P 1'
#
loop_
_entity.id
_entity.type
_entity.pdbx_description
1 polymer ?
#
loop_
_entity_poly.entity_id
_entity_poly.type
_entity_poly.pdbx_seq_one_letter_code
_entity_poly.pdbx_strand_id
1 'polypeptide(L)'
;MLERDLASIMSFLTIHSGNPAPYYKNVPEQFRVPAVYFPRPEIGSSGDTFSTYALDFSLFVKFFHKTKEEAYELGYAAMSALLERRNRVPLIDETGKPTGKYIHVRDPTLRAV
;
A
#
# COMPACT_ATOMS: atom_id res chain seq x y z
N MET A 1 -1.50 2.37 15.37
CA MET A 1 -0.15 2.92 15.25
C MET A 1 0.29 2.91 13.81
N LEU A 2 1.05 3.91 13.39
CA LEU A 2 1.44 4.09 12.00
C LEU A 2 2.20 2.89 11.43
N GLU A 3 3.15 2.33 12.20
CA GLU A 3 3.95 1.20 11.73
C GLU A 3 3.12 -0.02 11.41
N ARG A 4 2.14 -0.32 12.26
CA ARG A 4 1.26 -1.47 12.04
C ARG A 4 0.30 -1.22 10.89
N ASP A 5 -0.18 0.00 10.76
CA ASP A 5 -1.05 0.39 9.65
C ASP A 5 -0.31 0.26 8.33
N LEU A 6 0.93 0.76 8.27
CA LEU A 6 1.76 0.65 7.07
C LEU A 6 2.06 -0.80 6.73
N ALA A 7 2.41 -1.61 7.73
CA ALA A 7 2.69 -3.03 7.51
C ALA A 7 1.47 -3.75 6.95
N SER A 8 0.28 -3.43 7.45
CA SER A 8 -0.96 -4.03 6.96
C SER A 8 -1.22 -3.67 5.50
N ILE A 9 -1.04 -2.39 5.14
CA ILE A 9 -1.25 -1.92 3.77
C ILE A 9 -0.22 -2.55 2.84
N MET A 10 1.06 -2.54 3.23
CA MET A 10 2.13 -3.10 2.41
C MET A 10 1.93 -4.60 2.18
N SER A 11 1.57 -5.34 3.22
CA SER A 11 1.28 -6.77 3.11
C SER A 11 0.11 -7.04 2.18
N PHE A 12 -0.98 -6.27 2.32
CA PHE A 12 -2.17 -6.41 1.48
C PHE A 12 -1.82 -6.19 0.01
N LEU A 13 -1.13 -5.10 -0.30
CA LEU A 13 -0.78 -4.76 -1.68
C LEU A 13 0.17 -5.79 -2.28
N THR A 14 1.12 -6.29 -1.51
CA THR A 14 2.06 -7.31 -1.99
C THR A 14 1.32 -8.61 -2.32
N ILE A 15 0.48 -9.08 -1.43
CA ILE A 15 -0.24 -10.34 -1.62
C ILE A 15 -1.20 -10.25 -2.81
N HIS A 16 -1.97 -9.18 -2.89
CA HIS A 16 -3.02 -9.05 -3.90
C HIS A 16 -2.54 -8.60 -5.27
N SER A 17 -1.28 -8.18 -5.39
CA SER A 17 -0.67 -7.88 -6.69
C SER A 17 0.11 -9.05 -7.27
N GLY A 18 0.04 -10.24 -6.66
CA GLY A 18 0.69 -11.44 -7.17
C GLY A 18 2.03 -11.77 -6.52
N ASN A 19 2.24 -11.28 -5.31
CA ASN A 19 3.45 -11.51 -4.53
C ASN A 19 4.75 -11.10 -5.24
N PRO A 20 4.83 -9.88 -5.77
CA PRO A 20 6.10 -9.37 -6.30
C PRO A 20 7.12 -9.19 -5.17
N ALA A 21 8.40 -9.10 -5.54
CA ALA A 21 9.45 -8.89 -4.55
C ALA A 21 9.28 -7.50 -3.90
N PRO A 22 9.08 -7.42 -2.57
CA PRO A 22 8.88 -6.12 -1.92
C PRO A 22 10.22 -5.46 -1.59
N TYR A 23 10.31 -4.16 -1.83
CA TYR A 23 11.46 -3.35 -1.45
C TYR A 23 10.96 -2.18 -0.61
N TYR A 24 11.64 -1.93 0.49
CA TYR A 24 11.26 -0.90 1.45
C TYR A 24 12.36 0.15 1.49
N LYS A 25 11.99 1.41 1.36
CA LYS A 25 12.87 2.59 1.43
C LYS A 25 13.85 2.74 0.27
N ASN A 26 14.58 1.67 -0.10
CA ASN A 26 15.58 1.73 -1.15
C ASN A 26 15.41 0.59 -2.12
N VAL A 27 15.66 0.87 -3.40
CA VAL A 27 15.66 -0.15 -4.46
C VAL A 27 17.10 -0.34 -4.91
N PRO A 28 17.65 -1.56 -4.83
CA PRO A 28 19.01 -1.80 -5.31
C PRO A 28 19.10 -1.65 -6.83
N GLU A 29 20.31 -1.44 -7.35
CA GLU A 29 20.53 -1.29 -8.79
C GLU A 29 20.06 -2.52 -9.57
N GLN A 30 20.29 -3.70 -9.02
CA GLN A 30 19.83 -4.97 -9.64
C GLN A 30 18.72 -5.56 -8.78
N PHE A 31 17.50 -5.07 -8.98
CA PHE A 31 16.36 -5.60 -8.27
C PHE A 31 15.64 -6.65 -9.11
N ARG A 32 14.96 -7.56 -8.41
CA ARG A 32 14.19 -8.61 -9.06
C ARG A 32 12.86 -8.08 -9.55
N VAL A 33 12.42 -8.53 -10.72
CA VAL A 33 11.07 -8.23 -11.21
C VAL A 33 10.28 -9.52 -11.32
N PRO A 34 8.98 -9.52 -11.06
CA PRO A 34 8.17 -8.36 -10.66
C PRO A 34 8.53 -7.85 -9.27
N ALA A 35 8.38 -6.55 -9.05
CA ALA A 35 8.73 -5.93 -7.79
C ALA A 35 7.72 -4.85 -7.41
N VAL A 36 7.59 -4.61 -6.12
CA VAL A 36 6.81 -3.50 -5.58
C VAL A 36 7.70 -2.71 -4.62
N TYR A 37 7.70 -1.39 -4.76
CA TYR A 37 8.52 -0.51 -3.94
C TYR A 37 7.62 0.36 -3.07
N PHE A 38 7.91 0.36 -1.77
CA PHE A 38 7.19 1.15 -0.78
C PHE A 38 8.10 2.26 -0.26
N PRO A 39 8.01 3.47 -0.81
CA PRO A 39 8.79 4.60 -0.29
C PRO A 39 8.23 5.06 1.06
N ARG A 40 8.95 5.97 1.69
CA ARG A 40 8.46 6.55 2.93
C ARG A 40 7.16 7.30 2.67
N PRO A 41 6.14 7.13 3.53
CA PRO A 41 4.89 7.87 3.36
C PRO A 41 5.07 9.35 3.64
N GLU A 42 4.26 10.17 2.98
CA GLU A 42 4.14 11.58 3.32
C GLU A 42 3.11 11.70 4.43
N ILE A 43 3.45 12.44 5.47
CA ILE A 43 2.59 12.60 6.63
C ILE A 43 2.09 14.03 6.69
N GLY A 44 0.78 14.19 6.80
CA GLY A 44 0.15 15.47 6.99
C GLY A 44 -0.83 15.41 8.14
N SER A 45 -1.42 16.54 8.47
CA SER A 45 -2.45 16.60 9.48
C SER A 45 -3.65 17.37 8.95
N SER A 46 -4.84 16.96 9.35
CA SER A 46 -6.07 17.69 9.04
C SER A 46 -6.82 17.94 10.32
N GLY A 47 -7.36 19.16 10.47
CA GLY A 47 -8.17 19.52 11.61
C GLY A 47 -9.63 19.28 11.30
N ASP A 48 -10.28 18.44 12.08
CA ASP A 48 -11.72 18.20 11.93
C ASP A 48 -12.54 19.13 12.78
N THR A 49 -12.06 19.42 13.99
CA THR A 49 -12.72 20.36 14.91
C THR A 49 -11.66 21.10 15.70
N PHE A 50 -12.09 22.00 16.60
CA PHE A 50 -11.17 22.71 17.47
C PHE A 50 -10.37 21.80 18.40
N SER A 51 -10.94 20.65 18.75
CA SER A 51 -10.34 19.77 19.74
C SER A 51 -9.82 18.46 19.15
N THR A 52 -10.07 18.19 17.87
CA THR A 52 -9.64 16.95 17.23
C THR A 52 -8.86 17.24 15.96
N TYR A 53 -7.88 16.40 15.71
CA TYR A 53 -7.14 16.39 14.45
C TYR A 53 -6.78 14.96 14.11
N ALA A 54 -6.62 14.68 12.83
CA ALA A 54 -6.22 13.38 12.34
C ALA A 54 -4.86 13.50 11.67
N LEU A 55 -4.02 12.48 11.84
CA LEU A 55 -2.81 12.36 11.05
C LEU A 55 -3.14 11.58 9.80
N ASP A 56 -2.92 12.23 8.67
CA ASP A 56 -3.09 11.61 7.36
C ASP A 56 -1.73 11.22 6.82
N PHE A 57 -1.63 10.09 6.15
CA PHE A 57 -0.43 9.77 5.42
C PHE A 57 -0.78 9.29 4.02
N SER A 58 0.11 9.60 3.08
CA SER A 58 -0.01 9.21 1.68
C SER A 58 1.15 8.29 1.32
N LEU A 59 0.83 7.18 0.70
CA LEU A 59 1.83 6.19 0.31
C LEU A 59 1.82 6.05 -1.21
N PHE A 60 2.96 6.32 -1.83
CA PHE A 60 3.12 6.25 -3.29
C PHE A 60 3.82 4.95 -3.65
N VAL A 61 3.04 3.90 -3.89
CA VAL A 61 3.56 2.58 -4.17
C VAL A 61 3.90 2.46 -5.65
N LYS A 62 5.06 1.90 -5.96
CA LYS A 62 5.51 1.71 -7.33
C LYS A 62 5.64 0.23 -7.65
N PHE A 63 5.13 -0.16 -8.82
CA PHE A 63 5.24 -1.53 -9.31
C PHE A 63 6.19 -1.57 -10.50
N PHE A 64 7.05 -2.57 -10.52
CA PHE A 64 8.04 -2.77 -11.59
C PHE A 64 7.89 -4.15 -12.20
N HIS A 65 8.01 -4.22 -13.50
CA HIS A 65 8.04 -5.47 -14.23
C HIS A 65 8.88 -5.29 -15.50
N LYS A 66 9.00 -6.35 -16.29
CA LYS A 66 9.75 -6.30 -17.54
C LYS A 66 9.18 -5.30 -18.53
N THR A 67 7.86 -5.16 -18.59
CA THR A 67 7.18 -4.19 -19.44
C THR A 67 6.28 -3.29 -18.61
N LYS A 68 5.93 -2.13 -19.17
CA LYS A 68 5.01 -1.20 -18.49
C LYS A 68 3.62 -1.80 -18.34
N GLU A 69 3.17 -2.55 -19.33
CA GLU A 69 1.86 -3.20 -19.29
C GLU A 69 1.79 -4.22 -18.16
N GLU A 70 2.84 -5.04 -18.01
CA GLU A 70 2.89 -6.03 -16.94
C GLU A 70 2.95 -5.37 -15.57
N ALA A 71 3.71 -4.28 -15.43
CA ALA A 71 3.75 -3.52 -14.19
C ALA A 71 2.40 -2.92 -13.85
N TYR A 72 1.70 -2.39 -14.86
CA TYR A 72 0.36 -1.84 -14.68
C TYR A 72 -0.63 -2.91 -14.21
N GLU A 73 -0.51 -4.13 -14.72
CA GLU A 73 -1.37 -5.23 -14.31
C GLU A 73 -1.19 -5.59 -12.84
N LEU A 74 0.03 -5.50 -12.32
CA LEU A 74 0.26 -5.70 -10.88
C LEU A 74 -0.53 -4.67 -10.06
N GLY A 75 -0.43 -3.41 -10.43
CA GLY A 75 -1.17 -2.35 -9.77
C GLY A 75 -2.68 -2.50 -9.93
N TYR A 76 -3.13 -2.91 -11.10
CA TYR A 76 -4.54 -3.14 -11.35
C TYR A 76 -5.11 -4.25 -10.47
N ALA A 77 -4.36 -5.32 -10.28
CA ALA A 77 -4.77 -6.41 -9.40
C ALA A 77 -4.93 -5.93 -7.96
N ALA A 78 -3.98 -5.10 -7.48
CA ALA A 78 -4.06 -4.53 -6.14
C ALA A 78 -5.26 -3.59 -6.00
N MET A 79 -5.50 -2.74 -7.01
CA MET A 79 -6.66 -1.83 -7.02
C MET A 79 -7.98 -2.60 -7.01
N SER A 80 -8.07 -3.66 -7.81
CA SER A 80 -9.27 -4.49 -7.86
C SER A 80 -9.56 -5.12 -6.51
N ALA A 81 -8.52 -5.59 -5.82
CA ALA A 81 -8.68 -6.17 -4.49
C ALA A 81 -9.18 -5.12 -3.48
N LEU A 82 -8.67 -3.88 -3.57
CA LEU A 82 -9.15 -2.80 -2.72
C LEU A 82 -10.62 -2.47 -3.00
N LEU A 83 -10.99 -2.38 -4.26
CA LEU A 83 -12.38 -2.07 -4.64
C LEU A 83 -13.35 -3.15 -4.19
N GLU A 84 -12.99 -4.42 -4.31
CA GLU A 84 -13.82 -5.53 -3.84
C GLU A 84 -14.07 -5.44 -2.34
N ARG A 85 -13.12 -4.90 -1.59
CA ARG A 85 -13.20 -4.76 -0.14
C ARG A 85 -13.65 -3.38 0.30
N ARG A 86 -14.12 -2.56 -0.63
CA ARG A 86 -14.56 -1.17 -0.37
C ARG A 86 -13.48 -0.35 0.32
N ASN A 87 -12.23 -0.50 -0.15
CA ASN A 87 -11.05 0.20 0.34
C ASN A 87 -10.74 -0.07 1.82
N ARG A 88 -11.15 -1.22 2.33
CA ARG A 88 -10.83 -1.63 3.69
C ARG A 88 -9.72 -2.67 3.67
N VAL A 89 -8.64 -2.38 4.36
CA VAL A 89 -7.49 -3.28 4.49
C VAL A 89 -7.51 -3.87 5.89
N PRO A 90 -7.46 -5.21 6.03
CA PRO A 90 -7.43 -5.82 7.36
C PRO A 90 -6.20 -5.39 8.14
N LEU A 91 -6.39 -4.94 9.36
CA LEU A 91 -5.29 -4.62 10.27
C LEU A 91 -4.71 -5.92 10.81
N ILE A 92 -3.43 -6.13 10.61
CA ILE A 92 -2.75 -7.34 11.08
C ILE A 92 -2.04 -7.08 12.42
N ASP A 93 -1.83 -8.16 13.17
CA ASP A 93 -1.08 -8.11 14.43
C ASP A 93 0.41 -8.32 14.15
N GLU A 94 1.19 -8.46 15.22
CA GLU A 94 2.65 -8.64 15.14
C GLU A 94 3.05 -9.93 14.43
N THR A 95 2.15 -10.92 14.41
CA THR A 95 2.40 -12.21 13.75
C THR A 95 1.89 -12.24 12.32
N GLY A 96 1.27 -11.17 11.85
CA GLY A 96 0.72 -11.09 10.50
C GLY A 96 -0.71 -11.59 10.38
N LYS A 97 -1.38 -11.87 11.48
CA LYS A 97 -2.76 -12.37 11.45
C LYS A 97 -3.77 -11.23 11.57
N PRO A 98 -4.93 -11.34 10.91
CA PRO A 98 -5.97 -10.32 11.04
C PRO A 98 -6.47 -10.15 12.46
N THR A 99 -6.67 -8.90 12.86
CA THR A 99 -7.15 -8.55 14.21
C THR A 99 -8.67 -8.40 14.29
N GLY A 100 -9.35 -8.42 13.14
CA GLY A 100 -10.78 -8.11 13.07
C GLY A 100 -11.08 -6.64 12.87
N LYS A 101 -10.05 -5.79 12.86
CA LYS A 101 -10.17 -4.36 12.59
C LYS A 101 -9.69 -4.07 11.18
N TYR A 102 -10.06 -2.90 10.65
CA TYR A 102 -9.75 -2.52 9.27
C TYR A 102 -9.20 -1.11 9.20
N ILE A 103 -8.36 -0.88 8.19
CA ILE A 103 -7.88 0.45 7.83
C ILE A 103 -8.63 0.86 6.57
N HIS A 104 -9.17 2.08 6.55
CA HIS A 104 -9.87 2.60 5.38
C HIS A 104 -8.92 3.43 4.54
N VAL A 105 -8.75 3.03 3.28
CA VAL A 105 -7.91 3.73 2.31
C VAL A 105 -8.81 4.69 1.52
N ARG A 106 -8.41 5.96 1.42
CA ARG A 106 -9.16 6.97 0.68
C ARG A 106 -8.55 7.19 -0.69
N ASP A 107 -9.42 7.26 -1.68
CA ASP A 107 -9.10 7.67 -3.06
C ASP A 107 -7.85 7.00 -3.66
N PRO A 108 -7.79 5.65 -3.63
CA PRO A 108 -6.66 4.99 -4.28
C PRO A 108 -6.67 5.29 -5.79
N THR A 109 -5.49 5.57 -6.34
CA THR A 109 -5.34 5.94 -7.74
C THR A 109 -4.23 5.14 -8.36
N LEU A 110 -4.43 4.67 -9.58
CA LEU A 110 -3.41 3.95 -10.34
C LEU A 110 -3.00 4.80 -11.53
N ARG A 111 -1.69 5.00 -11.68
CA ARG A 111 -1.13 5.75 -12.80
C ARG A 111 -0.09 4.93 -13.54
N ALA A 112 -0.11 5.02 -14.86
CA ALA A 112 0.97 4.54 -15.71
C ALA A 112 1.97 5.67 -15.91
N VAL A 113 3.25 5.35 -15.78
CA VAL A 113 4.30 6.33 -15.93
C VAL A 113 5.15 5.99 -17.16
#